data_e617b081a839ae9885ecdf0decaa9d00
#
_entry.id   e617b081a839ae9885ecdf0decaa9d00
#
_cell.length_a   1.000
_cell.length_b   1.000
_cell.length_c   1.000
_cell.angle_alpha   90.00
_cell.angle_beta   90.00
_cell.angle_gamma   90.00
#
_symmetry.space_group_name_H-M   'P 1'
#
loop_
_entity.id
_entity.type
_entity.pdbx_description
1 polymer ?
#
loop_
_entity_poly.entity_id
_entity_poly.type
_entity_poly.pdbx_seq_one_letter_code
_entity_poly.pdbx_strand_id
1 'polypeptide(L)'
;TLLLKEPYKSGLETGVSDAGLTQLLKISRNLDDILNRVPLRSAPYVGASAFAHKAGLHASAILKDPTTYEHIPPEAVGNARVIPMSNQAGQSNLRARLVSAGIEVDAKDARLGRILEIIKEREDQGYAYDGAQASFEILARRELGLLPQFFEVKRYRVTVERRKNKYDRMISLSEAVVVVKIGDR
;
A
#
# COMPACT_ATOMS: atom_id res chain seq x y z
N THR A 1 28.66 -4.48 2.89
CA THR A 1 28.66 -4.80 1.43
C THR A 1 28.05 -3.67 0.63
N LEU A 2 26.78 -3.30 0.85
CA LEU A 2 26.10 -2.22 0.09
C LEU A 2 26.83 -0.89 0.15
N LEU A 3 27.25 -0.44 1.32
CA LEU A 3 27.99 0.82 1.47
C LEU A 3 29.37 0.80 0.80
N LEU A 4 29.99 -0.35 0.63
CA LEU A 4 31.28 -0.47 -0.05
C LEU A 4 31.12 -0.51 -1.57
N LYS A 5 29.98 -1.00 -2.07
CA LYS A 5 29.68 -1.04 -3.50
C LYS A 5 29.04 0.25 -3.99
N GLU A 6 27.97 0.70 -3.31
CA GLU A 6 27.19 1.88 -3.68
C GLU A 6 26.79 2.66 -2.42
N PRO A 7 26.85 3.97 -2.37
CA PRO A 7 27.32 4.86 -3.44
C PRO A 7 28.82 5.11 -3.46
N TYR A 8 29.57 4.56 -2.49
CA TYR A 8 30.96 4.94 -2.24
C TYR A 8 31.95 4.33 -3.23
N LYS A 9 31.56 3.31 -4.01
CA LYS A 9 32.39 2.66 -5.04
C LYS A 9 33.85 2.47 -4.61
N SER A 10 34.01 1.95 -3.39
CA SER A 10 35.34 1.87 -2.74
C SER A 10 36.37 1.01 -3.47
N GLY A 11 35.95 0.22 -4.46
CA GLY A 11 36.77 -0.75 -5.14
C GLY A 11 37.07 -2.00 -4.32
N LEU A 12 36.56 -2.13 -3.11
CA LEU A 12 36.76 -3.28 -2.25
C LEU A 12 35.83 -4.43 -2.67
N GLU A 13 36.40 -5.60 -2.81
CA GLU A 13 35.64 -6.83 -3.05
C GLU A 13 35.06 -7.37 -1.74
N THR A 14 33.78 -7.76 -1.75
CA THR A 14 33.05 -8.25 -0.56
C THR A 14 32.72 -9.73 -0.67
N GLY A 15 33.00 -10.39 -1.78
CA GLY A 15 32.59 -11.77 -2.06
C GLY A 15 31.13 -11.95 -2.37
N VAL A 16 30.31 -10.87 -2.28
CA VAL A 16 28.88 -10.91 -2.60
C VAL A 16 28.67 -10.35 -4.00
N SER A 17 28.14 -11.16 -4.90
CA SER A 17 27.79 -10.75 -6.27
C SER A 17 26.55 -9.86 -6.28
N ASP A 18 26.31 -9.15 -7.37
CA ASP A 18 25.08 -8.35 -7.54
C ASP A 18 23.83 -9.23 -7.55
N ALA A 19 23.90 -10.41 -8.18
CA ALA A 19 22.86 -11.42 -8.09
C ALA A 19 22.61 -11.89 -6.64
N GLY A 20 23.65 -11.99 -5.82
CA GLY A 20 23.52 -12.29 -4.40
C GLY A 20 22.82 -11.16 -3.62
N LEU A 21 23.07 -9.90 -3.98
CA LEU A 21 22.38 -8.77 -3.34
C LEU A 21 20.88 -8.76 -3.60
N THR A 22 20.40 -9.19 -4.76
CA THR A 22 18.96 -9.28 -5.05
C THR A 22 18.21 -10.25 -4.13
N GLN A 23 18.93 -11.13 -3.42
CA GLN A 23 18.34 -12.07 -2.44
C GLN A 23 18.23 -11.47 -1.03
N LEU A 24 18.72 -10.24 -0.80
CA LEU A 24 18.85 -9.68 0.54
C LEU A 24 17.52 -9.61 1.28
N LEU A 25 16.45 -9.14 0.64
CA LEU A 25 15.11 -9.10 1.23
C LEU A 25 14.61 -10.49 1.61
N LYS A 26 14.78 -11.47 0.72
CA LYS A 26 14.35 -12.86 0.96
C LYS A 26 15.10 -13.48 2.15
N ILE A 27 16.41 -13.28 2.20
CA ILE A 27 17.25 -13.77 3.31
C ILE A 27 16.83 -13.13 4.63
N SER A 28 16.61 -11.81 4.64
CA SER A 28 16.15 -11.10 5.84
C SER A 28 14.81 -11.64 6.35
N ARG A 29 13.84 -11.85 5.46
CA ARG A 29 12.52 -12.40 5.84
C ARG A 29 12.61 -13.84 6.35
N ASN A 30 13.38 -14.69 5.69
CA ASN A 30 13.60 -16.06 6.15
C ASN A 30 14.24 -16.09 7.55
N LEU A 31 15.19 -15.17 7.82
CA LEU A 31 15.78 -15.05 9.16
C LEU A 31 14.76 -14.59 10.19
N ASP A 32 13.91 -13.63 9.87
CA ASP A 32 12.84 -13.18 10.77
C ASP A 32 11.86 -14.32 11.07
N ASP A 33 11.50 -15.13 10.06
CA ASP A 33 10.64 -16.32 10.22
C ASP A 33 11.30 -17.36 11.13
N ILE A 34 12.59 -17.69 10.92
CA ILE A 34 13.34 -18.62 11.77
C ILE A 34 13.40 -18.12 13.22
N LEU A 35 13.56 -16.82 13.42
CA LEU A 35 13.62 -16.18 14.73
C LEU A 35 12.24 -15.91 15.33
N ASN A 36 11.17 -16.27 14.63
CA ASN A 36 9.77 -16.02 15.01
C ASN A 36 9.53 -14.58 15.45
N ARG A 37 9.99 -13.62 14.66
CA ARG A 37 9.83 -12.19 14.93
C ARG A 37 9.18 -11.47 13.76
N VAL A 38 8.46 -10.40 14.06
CA VAL A 38 7.86 -9.54 13.03
C VAL A 38 8.96 -8.72 12.35
N PRO A 39 9.03 -8.72 11.00
CA PRO A 39 9.98 -7.91 10.26
C PRO A 39 9.85 -6.41 10.58
N LEU A 40 10.95 -5.73 10.81
CA LEU A 40 10.97 -4.29 11.04
C LEU A 40 10.69 -3.53 9.74
N ARG A 41 9.58 -2.81 9.68
CA ARG A 41 9.16 -2.09 8.47
C ARG A 41 10.15 -1.03 8.00
N SER A 42 10.87 -0.40 8.91
CA SER A 42 11.86 0.65 8.64
C SER A 42 13.30 0.12 8.50
N ALA A 43 13.51 -1.20 8.51
CA ALA A 43 14.85 -1.76 8.35
C ALA A 43 15.49 -1.28 7.03
N PRO A 44 16.73 -0.78 7.05
CA PRO A 44 17.40 -0.32 5.83
C PRO A 44 17.41 -1.41 4.76
N TYR A 45 17.11 -1.04 3.54
CA TYR A 45 17.07 -1.87 2.32
C TYR A 45 16.01 -2.98 2.29
N VAL A 46 15.69 -3.63 3.42
CA VAL A 46 14.82 -4.82 3.48
C VAL A 46 13.44 -4.54 4.09
N GLY A 47 13.28 -3.43 4.78
CA GLY A 47 12.00 -3.06 5.36
C GLY A 47 10.95 -2.72 4.29
N ALA A 48 9.68 -2.98 4.60
CA ALA A 48 8.57 -2.67 3.69
C ALA A 48 8.42 -1.16 3.40
N SER A 49 9.00 -0.30 4.23
CA SER A 49 8.99 1.16 4.05
C SER A 49 10.34 1.73 3.62
N ALA A 50 11.35 0.87 3.36
CA ALA A 50 12.72 1.33 3.05
C ALA A 50 12.79 2.18 1.77
N PHE A 51 11.91 1.90 0.79
CA PHE A 51 11.79 2.64 -0.47
C PHE A 51 10.38 3.21 -0.63
N ALA A 52 9.81 3.74 0.47
CA ALA A 52 8.49 4.35 0.47
C ALA A 52 8.58 5.87 0.37
N HIS A 53 7.91 6.46 -0.61
CA HIS A 53 7.92 7.91 -0.89
C HIS A 53 6.52 8.48 -0.78
N LYS A 54 6.18 9.04 0.40
CA LYS A 54 4.82 9.49 0.72
C LYS A 54 4.48 10.89 0.20
N ALA A 55 5.44 11.82 0.22
CA ALA A 55 5.18 13.20 -0.18
C ALA A 55 5.04 13.34 -1.71
N GLY A 56 4.07 14.14 -2.16
CA GLY A 56 3.79 14.34 -3.58
C GLY A 56 4.98 14.86 -4.40
N LEU A 57 5.80 15.74 -3.80
CA LEU A 57 7.02 16.24 -4.42
C LEU A 57 8.06 15.13 -4.63
N HIS A 58 8.28 14.28 -3.61
CA HIS A 58 9.21 13.14 -3.67
C HIS A 58 8.75 12.14 -4.72
N ALA A 59 7.47 11.77 -4.72
CA ALA A 59 6.92 10.84 -5.70
C ALA A 59 7.04 11.39 -7.12
N SER A 60 6.77 12.67 -7.33
CA SER A 60 6.92 13.32 -8.64
C SER A 60 8.39 13.33 -9.12
N ALA A 61 9.34 13.60 -8.23
CA ALA A 61 10.76 13.60 -8.56
C ALA A 61 11.26 12.20 -8.94
N ILE A 62 10.92 11.19 -8.14
CA ILE A 62 11.30 9.79 -8.38
C ILE A 62 10.71 9.23 -9.67
N LEU A 63 9.47 9.61 -10.02
CA LEU A 63 8.86 9.21 -11.30
C LEU A 63 9.60 9.78 -12.51
N LYS A 64 10.32 10.91 -12.34
CA LYS A 64 11.15 11.51 -13.40
C LYS A 64 12.55 10.95 -13.39
N ASP A 65 13.16 10.90 -12.22
CA ASP A 65 14.50 10.39 -12.00
C ASP A 65 14.61 9.79 -10.58
N PRO A 66 14.65 8.45 -10.47
CA PRO A 66 14.78 7.78 -9.18
C PRO A 66 16.02 8.18 -8.37
N THR A 67 17.12 8.55 -9.03
CA THR A 67 18.39 8.89 -8.37
C THR A 67 18.30 10.15 -7.49
N THR A 68 17.24 10.95 -7.63
CA THR A 68 17.00 12.15 -6.81
C THR A 68 16.80 11.82 -5.32
N TYR A 69 16.27 10.65 -4.98
CA TYR A 69 15.99 10.22 -3.60
C TYR A 69 16.45 8.80 -3.28
N GLU A 70 16.81 8.02 -4.27
CA GLU A 70 17.28 6.64 -4.11
C GLU A 70 18.74 6.54 -4.56
N HIS A 71 19.63 6.24 -3.63
CA HIS A 71 21.06 6.03 -3.95
C HIS A 71 21.34 4.64 -4.54
N ILE A 72 20.35 3.73 -4.47
CA ILE A 72 20.39 2.38 -5.04
C ILE A 72 18.98 2.02 -5.51
N PRO A 73 18.81 1.38 -6.67
CA PRO A 73 17.52 0.86 -7.11
C PRO A 73 17.03 -0.21 -6.12
N PRO A 74 15.73 -0.18 -5.71
CA PRO A 74 15.16 -1.19 -4.79
C PRO A 74 15.39 -2.62 -5.27
N GLU A 75 15.30 -2.84 -6.57
CA GLU A 75 15.45 -4.14 -7.23
C GLU A 75 16.86 -4.74 -7.00
N ALA A 76 17.87 -3.91 -6.85
CA ALA A 76 19.24 -4.36 -6.57
C ALA A 76 19.39 -5.10 -5.24
N VAL A 77 18.44 -4.91 -4.32
CA VAL A 77 18.37 -5.59 -3.02
C VAL A 77 17.14 -6.51 -2.89
N GLY A 78 16.44 -6.75 -3.99
CA GLY A 78 15.25 -7.59 -4.05
C GLY A 78 14.00 -6.94 -3.45
N ASN A 79 14.02 -5.63 -3.23
CA ASN A 79 12.88 -4.86 -2.73
C ASN A 79 12.14 -4.15 -3.88
N ALA A 80 11.09 -3.42 -3.56
CA ALA A 80 10.31 -2.66 -4.52
C ALA A 80 10.02 -1.23 -4.00
N ARG A 81 9.88 -0.30 -4.92
CA ARG A 81 9.44 1.07 -4.62
C ARG A 81 7.96 1.07 -4.25
N VAL A 82 7.62 1.83 -3.22
CA VAL A 82 6.24 2.00 -2.76
C VAL A 82 5.89 3.48 -2.72
N ILE A 83 4.78 3.85 -3.34
CA ILE A 83 4.22 5.20 -3.28
C ILE A 83 2.90 5.11 -2.51
N PRO A 84 2.92 5.35 -1.18
CA PRO A 84 1.72 5.29 -0.36
C PRO A 84 0.73 6.38 -0.75
N MET A 85 -0.56 6.10 -0.61
CA MET A 85 -1.61 7.10 -0.72
C MET A 85 -1.89 7.72 0.65
N SER A 86 -1.99 9.04 0.70
CA SER A 86 -2.38 9.78 1.90
C SER A 86 -3.12 11.07 1.51
N ASN A 87 -3.67 11.76 2.51
CA ASN A 87 -4.27 13.08 2.36
C ASN A 87 -3.33 14.12 1.73
N GLN A 88 -2.01 13.91 1.83
CA GLN A 88 -0.98 14.74 1.21
C GLN A 88 -0.63 14.29 -0.22
N ALA A 89 -1.23 13.21 -0.71
CA ALA A 89 -0.98 12.71 -2.05
C ALA A 89 -1.58 13.65 -3.11
N GLY A 90 -0.79 13.97 -4.12
CA GLY A 90 -1.24 14.68 -5.31
C GLY A 90 -1.70 13.73 -6.43
N GLN A 91 -2.14 14.30 -7.55
CA GLN A 91 -2.54 13.52 -8.72
C GLN A 91 -1.42 12.60 -9.26
N SER A 92 -0.16 13.00 -9.11
CA SER A 92 0.99 12.18 -9.53
C SER A 92 1.07 10.86 -8.76
N ASN A 93 0.86 10.90 -7.43
CA ASN A 93 0.85 9.71 -6.58
C ASN A 93 -0.33 8.79 -6.94
N LEU A 94 -1.51 9.39 -7.12
CA LEU A 94 -2.71 8.65 -7.53
C LEU A 94 -2.46 7.92 -8.85
N ARG A 95 -1.92 8.61 -9.86
CA ARG A 95 -1.61 7.99 -11.15
C ARG A 95 -0.60 6.86 -11.05
N ALA A 96 0.51 7.09 -10.33
CA ALA A 96 1.52 6.06 -10.13
C ALA A 96 0.92 4.79 -9.51
N ARG A 97 0.02 4.97 -8.54
CA ARG A 97 -0.65 3.85 -7.88
C ARG A 97 -1.68 3.17 -8.77
N LEU A 98 -2.41 3.91 -9.60
CA LEU A 98 -3.32 3.34 -10.61
C LEU A 98 -2.55 2.49 -11.63
N VAL A 99 -1.43 3.00 -12.14
CA VAL A 99 -0.55 2.25 -13.05
C VAL A 99 -0.03 0.97 -12.38
N SER A 100 0.40 1.04 -11.12
CA SER A 100 0.84 -0.15 -10.37
C SER A 100 -0.27 -1.19 -10.14
N ALA A 101 -1.53 -0.75 -10.15
CA ALA A 101 -2.71 -1.61 -10.09
C ALA A 101 -3.21 -2.07 -11.48
N GLY A 102 -2.47 -1.79 -12.55
CA GLY A 102 -2.85 -2.13 -13.91
C GLY A 102 -4.04 -1.33 -14.44
N ILE A 103 -4.26 -0.12 -13.91
CA ILE A 103 -5.34 0.78 -14.32
C ILE A 103 -4.74 1.94 -15.11
N GLU A 104 -4.90 1.93 -16.42
CA GLU A 104 -4.46 3.03 -17.28
C GLU A 104 -5.51 4.13 -17.32
N VAL A 105 -5.09 5.37 -17.03
CA VAL A 105 -5.96 6.55 -17.02
C VAL A 105 -5.20 7.74 -17.59
N ASP A 106 -5.88 8.54 -18.41
CA ASP A 106 -5.32 9.78 -18.94
C ASP A 106 -4.95 10.74 -17.81
N ALA A 107 -3.84 11.46 -17.97
CA ALA A 107 -3.37 12.42 -17.00
C ALA A 107 -4.35 13.58 -16.72
N LYS A 108 -5.20 13.88 -17.69
CA LYS A 108 -6.18 14.95 -17.64
C LYS A 108 -7.60 14.48 -17.32
N ASP A 109 -7.76 13.20 -16.97
CA ASP A 109 -9.09 12.67 -16.62
C ASP A 109 -9.63 13.37 -15.36
N ALA A 110 -10.76 14.04 -15.51
CA ALA A 110 -11.41 14.78 -14.43
C ALA A 110 -11.79 13.89 -13.23
N ARG A 111 -12.00 12.59 -13.46
CA ARG A 111 -12.33 11.61 -12.41
C ARG A 111 -11.19 11.40 -11.40
N LEU A 112 -9.94 11.70 -11.79
CA LEU A 112 -8.79 11.64 -10.87
C LEU A 112 -8.94 12.62 -9.70
N GLY A 113 -9.45 13.83 -9.96
CA GLY A 113 -9.76 14.81 -8.92
C GLY A 113 -10.79 14.27 -7.93
N ARG A 114 -11.86 13.67 -8.44
CA ARG A 114 -12.92 13.09 -7.62
C ARG A 114 -12.42 11.94 -6.74
N ILE A 115 -11.59 11.05 -7.28
CA ILE A 115 -10.98 9.95 -6.51
C ILE A 115 -10.13 10.51 -5.35
N LEU A 116 -9.34 11.56 -5.59
CA LEU A 116 -8.53 12.21 -4.55
C LEU A 116 -9.40 12.84 -3.45
N GLU A 117 -10.48 13.50 -3.80
CA GLU A 117 -11.41 14.08 -2.83
C GLU A 117 -12.00 12.99 -1.92
N ILE A 118 -12.50 11.91 -2.51
CA ILE A 118 -13.07 10.78 -1.74
C ILE A 118 -12.02 10.14 -0.82
N ILE A 119 -10.78 9.99 -1.27
CA ILE A 119 -9.70 9.46 -0.45
C ILE A 119 -9.46 10.37 0.75
N LYS A 120 -9.36 11.69 0.55
CA LYS A 120 -9.14 12.67 1.62
C LYS A 120 -10.27 12.66 2.64
N GLU A 121 -11.51 12.70 2.17
CA GLU A 121 -12.70 12.63 3.04
C GLU A 121 -12.71 11.37 3.89
N ARG A 122 -12.35 10.23 3.32
CA ARG A 122 -12.30 8.96 4.05
C ARG A 122 -11.14 8.91 5.04
N GLU A 123 -9.98 9.44 4.68
CA GLU A 123 -8.85 9.53 5.62
C GLU A 123 -9.18 10.42 6.82
N ASP A 124 -9.90 11.53 6.62
CA ASP A 124 -10.40 12.35 7.71
C ASP A 124 -11.38 11.60 8.63
N GLN A 125 -12.10 10.61 8.08
CA GLN A 125 -12.97 9.70 8.84
C GLN A 125 -12.20 8.53 9.50
N GLY A 126 -10.88 8.47 9.36
CA GLY A 126 -10.02 7.45 9.96
C GLY A 126 -9.74 6.23 9.09
N TYR A 127 -10.14 6.23 7.82
CA TYR A 127 -9.71 5.19 6.89
C TYR A 127 -8.25 5.37 6.49
N ALA A 128 -7.55 4.29 6.18
CA ALA A 128 -6.18 4.34 5.69
C ALA A 128 -6.01 3.47 4.46
N TYR A 129 -5.56 4.07 3.37
CA TYR A 129 -5.32 3.35 2.12
C TYR A 129 -3.87 2.90 1.93
N ASP A 130 -2.95 3.28 2.81
CA ASP A 130 -1.52 2.95 2.72
C ASP A 130 -1.26 1.44 2.68
N GLY A 131 -1.99 0.66 3.49
CA GLY A 131 -1.90 -0.79 3.52
C GLY A 131 -3.07 -1.53 2.87
N ALA A 132 -4.07 -0.79 2.37
CA ALA A 132 -5.33 -1.34 1.86
C ALA A 132 -5.40 -1.26 0.33
N GLN A 133 -4.47 -1.93 -0.36
CA GLN A 133 -4.35 -1.89 -1.82
C GLN A 133 -5.65 -2.30 -2.53
N ALA A 134 -6.27 -3.39 -2.11
CA ALA A 134 -7.52 -3.86 -2.71
C ALA A 134 -8.67 -2.87 -2.53
N SER A 135 -8.78 -2.24 -1.35
CA SER A 135 -9.80 -1.22 -1.09
C SER A 135 -9.61 0.02 -1.95
N PHE A 136 -8.36 0.45 -2.15
CA PHE A 136 -8.02 1.53 -3.06
C PHE A 136 -8.38 1.18 -4.52
N GLU A 137 -8.01 -0.02 -4.97
CA GLU A 137 -8.29 -0.47 -6.34
C GLU A 137 -9.79 -0.55 -6.62
N ILE A 138 -10.59 -1.10 -5.69
CA ILE A 138 -12.05 -1.17 -5.82
C ILE A 138 -12.65 0.24 -5.88
N LEU A 139 -12.20 1.17 -5.03
CA LEU A 139 -12.62 2.56 -5.07
C LEU A 139 -12.33 3.17 -6.44
N ALA A 140 -11.09 3.07 -6.89
CA ALA A 140 -10.65 3.65 -8.15
C ALA A 140 -11.42 3.07 -9.34
N ARG A 141 -11.55 1.75 -9.44
CA ARG A 141 -12.30 1.08 -10.51
C ARG A 141 -13.77 1.47 -10.51
N ARG A 142 -14.36 1.69 -9.34
CA ARG A 142 -15.76 2.11 -9.20
C ARG A 142 -15.96 3.54 -9.70
N GLU A 143 -15.13 4.48 -9.29
CA GLU A 143 -15.20 5.88 -9.71
C GLU A 143 -14.87 6.05 -11.22
N LEU A 144 -14.03 5.18 -11.76
CA LEU A 144 -13.73 5.14 -13.20
C LEU A 144 -14.80 4.41 -14.03
N GLY A 145 -15.83 3.85 -13.40
CA GLY A 145 -16.88 3.10 -14.10
C GLY A 145 -16.41 1.75 -14.68
N LEU A 146 -15.30 1.21 -14.15
CA LEU A 146 -14.71 -0.07 -14.59
C LEU A 146 -15.26 -1.28 -13.82
N LEU A 147 -16.07 -1.06 -12.79
CA LEU A 147 -16.73 -2.12 -12.02
C LEU A 147 -18.24 -2.10 -12.25
N PRO A 148 -18.85 -3.25 -12.56
CA PRO A 148 -20.29 -3.36 -12.59
C PRO A 148 -20.85 -3.24 -11.16
N GLN A 149 -22.04 -2.68 -11.02
CA GLN A 149 -22.76 -2.68 -9.76
C GLN A 149 -23.44 -4.04 -9.57
N PHE A 150 -22.86 -4.88 -8.73
CA PHE A 150 -23.39 -6.24 -8.49
C PHE A 150 -24.63 -6.25 -7.62
N PHE A 151 -24.75 -5.32 -6.69
CA PHE A 151 -25.91 -5.18 -5.79
C PHE A 151 -26.02 -3.75 -5.27
N GLU A 152 -27.19 -3.41 -4.78
CA GLU A 152 -27.48 -2.18 -4.06
C GLU A 152 -27.91 -2.52 -2.62
N VAL A 153 -27.28 -1.90 -1.63
CA VAL A 153 -27.72 -2.04 -0.23
C VAL A 153 -28.95 -1.22 0.00
N LYS A 154 -30.10 -1.85 0.29
CA LYS A 154 -31.38 -1.18 0.57
C LYS A 154 -31.50 -0.75 2.01
N ARG A 155 -31.09 -1.59 2.94
CA ARG A 155 -31.04 -1.31 4.36
C ARG A 155 -30.08 -2.22 5.09
N TYR A 156 -29.60 -1.77 6.22
CA TYR A 156 -28.87 -2.62 7.15
C TYR A 156 -29.26 -2.28 8.59
N ARG A 157 -29.09 -3.24 9.47
CA ARG A 157 -29.23 -3.09 10.91
C ARG A 157 -28.06 -3.79 11.56
N VAL A 158 -27.40 -3.10 12.50
CA VAL A 158 -26.33 -3.65 13.32
C VAL A 158 -26.79 -3.61 14.78
N THR A 159 -26.67 -4.76 15.46
CA THR A 159 -26.91 -4.87 16.90
C THR A 159 -25.61 -5.22 17.57
N VAL A 160 -25.20 -4.45 18.55
CA VAL A 160 -24.01 -4.72 19.36
C VAL A 160 -24.48 -5.01 20.78
N GLU A 161 -24.11 -6.18 21.30
CA GLU A 161 -24.44 -6.66 22.62
C GLU A 161 -23.18 -6.91 23.42
N ARG A 162 -23.15 -6.45 24.67
CA ARG A 162 -22.12 -6.82 25.65
C ARG A 162 -22.74 -7.70 26.70
N ARG A 163 -22.24 -8.92 26.82
CA ARG A 163 -22.70 -9.88 27.81
C ARG A 163 -21.55 -10.69 28.41
N LYS A 164 -21.79 -11.26 29.57
CA LYS A 164 -20.87 -12.23 30.16
C LYS A 164 -21.00 -13.57 29.45
N ASN A 165 -19.86 -14.21 29.17
CA ASN A 165 -19.84 -15.59 28.69
C ASN A 165 -19.94 -16.57 29.87
N LYS A 166 -19.92 -17.87 29.58
CA LYS A 166 -19.98 -18.94 30.57
C LYS A 166 -18.81 -18.95 31.60
N TYR A 167 -17.76 -18.16 31.36
CA TYR A 167 -16.60 -18.00 32.24
C TYR A 167 -16.60 -16.64 32.96
N ASP A 168 -17.74 -15.97 33.04
CA ASP A 168 -17.92 -14.64 33.66
C ASP A 168 -17.09 -13.52 33.02
N ARG A 169 -16.59 -13.73 31.79
CA ARG A 169 -15.83 -12.72 31.06
C ARG A 169 -16.77 -11.91 30.14
N MET A 170 -16.60 -10.59 30.15
CA MET A 170 -17.34 -9.70 29.25
C MET A 170 -16.90 -9.97 27.81
N ILE A 171 -17.84 -10.27 26.96
CA ILE A 171 -17.67 -10.40 25.50
C ILE A 171 -18.58 -9.41 24.78
N SER A 172 -18.16 -8.99 23.61
CA SER A 172 -18.99 -8.23 22.67
C SER A 172 -19.39 -9.14 21.51
N LEU A 173 -20.69 -9.12 21.22
CA LEU A 173 -21.26 -9.77 20.03
C LEU A 173 -21.77 -8.68 19.10
N SER A 174 -21.53 -8.85 17.82
CA SER A 174 -22.11 -7.97 16.79
C SER A 174 -22.85 -8.84 15.77
N GLU A 175 -24.08 -8.47 15.48
CA GLU A 175 -24.91 -9.08 14.46
C GLU A 175 -25.27 -7.99 13.44
N ALA A 176 -25.10 -8.30 12.15
CA ALA A 176 -25.49 -7.42 11.07
C ALA A 176 -26.48 -8.13 10.14
N VAL A 177 -27.61 -7.49 9.90
CA VAL A 177 -28.60 -7.92 8.89
C VAL A 177 -28.57 -6.91 7.76
N VAL A 178 -28.26 -7.37 6.55
CA VAL A 178 -28.17 -6.52 5.36
C VAL A 178 -29.17 -7.02 4.32
N VAL A 179 -29.97 -6.09 3.81
CA VAL A 179 -30.89 -6.35 2.69
C VAL A 179 -30.33 -5.71 1.45
N VAL A 180 -30.09 -6.51 0.42
CA VAL A 180 -29.53 -6.07 -0.86
C VAL A 180 -30.51 -6.33 -2.00
N LYS A 181 -30.47 -5.47 -3.01
CA LYS A 181 -31.13 -5.69 -4.31
C LYS A 181 -30.06 -6.15 -5.31
N ILE A 182 -30.33 -7.25 -6.00
CA ILE A 182 -29.48 -7.82 -7.04
C ILE A 182 -30.27 -7.84 -8.34
N GLY A 183 -29.79 -7.07 -9.34
CA GLY A 183 -30.53 -6.88 -10.58
C GLY A 183 -31.93 -6.31 -10.32
N ASP A 184 -32.96 -6.91 -10.92
CA ASP A 184 -34.35 -6.52 -10.76
C ASP A 184 -35.09 -7.25 -9.63
N ARG A 185 -34.40 -8.00 -8.79
CA ARG A 185 -34.95 -8.78 -7.66
C ARG A 185 -34.64 -8.14 -6.32
#